data_7f17074d67f0bb22cf7a7be267d91859
#
_entry.id   7f17074d67f0bb22cf7a7be267d91859
#
_cell.length_a   1.000
_cell.length_b   1.000
_cell.length_c   1.000
_cell.angle_alpha   90.00
_cell.angle_beta   90.00
_cell.angle_gamma   90.00
#
_symmetry.space_group_name_H-M   'P 1'
#
loop_
_entity.id
_entity.type
_entity.pdbx_description
1 polymer ?
#
loop_
_entity_poly.entity_id
_entity_poly.type
_entity_poly.pdbx_seq_one_letter_code
_entity_poly.pdbx_strand_id
1 'polypeptide(L)'
;MTDAPLVDSARIFALIPAAGVGRRMGADCPKQYMPIAGVPMLVRTVEALLAASRVERVFVVVSPEDSYIDHAAESFAKWGDRVKILRAGGAERADSVLGGLRAACLPPESWVLVHDAARPCVRPSEVSHLIDEVTADSSAAGGILAVPMADTVKRADARRRIIETVPRSGLWRAATPQLFRAGELIGALNAGLDGITDEASAMERAGKTVKVVSCRATNIKVTEPGDERLAECLLEGQGGPMPIPEIRVGQGYDSHRLVAGRPLILGGVTIPFERGLDGHSDADVLLHAVTDAVLGAASLDDIGTHFPPSDPKWKGADSGKLLAAVMDLAQAAGWQVVNLDATVICERPKLGALKEQIRANVAKLLGVAPAQVSIKAKTNEKMDAVGREEGMMALATVLLAKA
;
A
#
# COMPACT_ATOMS: atom_id res chain seq x y z
N MET A 1 -21.00 -45.88 -23.46
CA MET A 1 -19.77 -45.14 -23.12
C MET A 1 -19.50 -44.22 -24.29
N THR A 2 -19.97 -42.99 -24.19
CA THR A 2 -19.77 -41.96 -25.20
C THR A 2 -18.53 -41.16 -24.75
N ASP A 3 -17.44 -41.31 -25.49
CA ASP A 3 -16.24 -40.47 -25.35
C ASP A 3 -16.65 -39.01 -25.51
N ALA A 4 -16.61 -38.28 -24.42
CA ALA A 4 -16.62 -36.82 -24.50
C ALA A 4 -15.36 -36.37 -25.27
N PRO A 5 -15.47 -35.46 -26.26
CA PRO A 5 -14.31 -34.99 -26.98
C PRO A 5 -13.35 -34.37 -25.99
N LEU A 6 -12.10 -34.81 -26.00
CA LEU A 6 -10.98 -34.14 -25.35
C LEU A 6 -11.03 -32.67 -25.78
N VAL A 7 -11.35 -31.79 -24.87
CA VAL A 7 -11.26 -30.34 -25.09
C VAL A 7 -9.80 -30.08 -25.44
N ASP A 8 -9.56 -29.79 -26.71
CA ASP A 8 -8.28 -29.37 -27.23
C ASP A 8 -7.84 -28.18 -26.36
N SER A 9 -6.86 -28.41 -25.48
CA SER A 9 -6.36 -27.37 -24.57
C SER A 9 -5.48 -26.44 -25.38
N ALA A 10 -6.12 -25.61 -26.21
CA ALA A 10 -5.41 -24.63 -27.02
C ALA A 10 -4.55 -23.76 -26.11
N ARG A 11 -3.24 -23.70 -26.42
CA ARG A 11 -2.26 -22.95 -25.64
C ARG A 11 -2.64 -21.48 -25.55
N ILE A 12 -2.46 -20.91 -24.36
CA ILE A 12 -2.81 -19.51 -24.06
C ILE A 12 -1.54 -18.74 -23.77
N PHE A 13 -1.32 -17.70 -24.55
CA PHE A 13 -0.18 -16.79 -24.42
C PHE A 13 -0.68 -15.39 -24.07
N ALA A 14 0.20 -14.56 -23.50
CA ALA A 14 -0.08 -13.15 -23.31
C ALA A 14 0.92 -12.30 -24.11
N LEU A 15 0.48 -11.15 -24.60
CA LEU A 15 1.30 -10.18 -25.31
C LEU A 15 1.06 -8.80 -24.70
N ILE A 16 2.15 -8.14 -24.29
CA ILE A 16 2.14 -6.81 -23.68
C ILE A 16 2.83 -5.83 -24.65
N PRO A 17 2.09 -4.96 -25.36
CA PRO A 17 2.69 -3.86 -26.12
C PRO A 17 3.26 -2.82 -25.15
N ALA A 18 4.58 -2.66 -25.13
CA ALA A 18 5.34 -1.80 -24.22
C ALA A 18 6.31 -0.85 -24.95
N ALA A 19 6.12 -0.60 -26.25
CA ALA A 19 7.00 0.25 -27.07
C ALA A 19 6.73 1.76 -26.94
N GLY A 20 5.65 2.16 -26.25
CA GLY A 20 5.26 3.56 -26.12
C GLY A 20 6.16 4.35 -25.18
N VAL A 21 6.50 5.59 -25.54
CA VAL A 21 7.38 6.49 -24.76
C VAL A 21 6.65 7.28 -23.65
N GLY A 22 5.34 7.15 -23.51
CA GLY A 22 4.56 7.65 -22.35
C GLY A 22 4.65 9.16 -22.05
N ARG A 23 4.70 10.02 -23.04
CA ARG A 23 4.98 11.48 -22.96
C ARG A 23 4.12 12.30 -21.96
N ARG A 24 2.99 11.76 -21.48
CA ARG A 24 2.03 12.51 -20.62
C ARG A 24 2.39 12.53 -19.13
N MET A 25 3.29 11.67 -18.68
CA MET A 25 3.61 11.52 -17.24
C MET A 25 4.75 12.42 -16.75
N GLY A 26 5.47 13.13 -17.66
CA GLY A 26 6.54 14.07 -17.28
C GLY A 26 7.73 13.44 -16.53
N ALA A 27 7.88 12.12 -16.57
CA ALA A 27 8.94 11.41 -15.88
C ALA A 27 10.20 11.26 -16.75
N ASP A 28 11.35 11.07 -16.11
CA ASP A 28 12.66 10.88 -16.78
C ASP A 28 12.80 9.52 -17.48
N CYS A 29 11.82 8.62 -17.33
CA CYS A 29 11.77 7.32 -17.98
C CYS A 29 10.39 7.04 -18.60
N PRO A 30 10.28 6.13 -19.59
CA PRO A 30 8.99 5.71 -20.13
C PRO A 30 8.10 5.13 -19.03
N LYS A 31 6.79 5.49 -19.04
CA LYS A 31 5.86 5.22 -17.94
C LYS A 31 5.77 3.75 -17.52
N GLN A 32 5.95 2.79 -18.44
CA GLN A 32 5.91 1.36 -18.14
C GLN A 32 7.05 0.91 -17.21
N TYR A 33 8.11 1.71 -17.07
CA TYR A 33 9.22 1.44 -16.16
C TYR A 33 9.11 2.21 -14.83
N MET A 34 8.13 3.11 -14.69
CA MET A 34 7.88 3.79 -13.41
C MET A 34 7.56 2.77 -12.32
N PRO A 35 8.13 2.95 -11.11
CA PRO A 35 7.86 2.05 -10.00
C PRO A 35 6.42 2.20 -9.48
N ILE A 36 5.77 1.08 -9.21
CA ILE A 36 4.52 0.96 -8.46
C ILE A 36 4.82 0.09 -7.24
N ALA A 37 4.74 0.65 -6.05
CA ALA A 37 5.18 0.01 -4.81
C ALA A 37 6.61 -0.59 -4.95
N GLY A 38 7.56 0.23 -5.43
CA GLY A 38 8.98 -0.12 -5.58
C GLY A 38 9.34 -1.10 -6.71
N VAL A 39 8.38 -1.55 -7.52
CA VAL A 39 8.61 -2.49 -8.65
C VAL A 39 8.13 -1.85 -9.96
N PRO A 40 8.89 -1.93 -11.07
CA PRO A 40 8.44 -1.36 -12.34
C PRO A 40 7.04 -1.84 -12.74
N MET A 41 6.19 -0.93 -13.23
CA MET A 41 4.79 -1.21 -13.61
C MET A 41 4.69 -2.38 -14.59
N LEU A 42 5.58 -2.45 -15.58
CA LEU A 42 5.65 -3.53 -16.54
C LEU A 42 5.89 -4.90 -15.85
N VAL A 43 6.76 -4.93 -14.85
CA VAL A 43 7.05 -6.16 -14.07
C VAL A 43 5.81 -6.60 -13.30
N ARG A 44 5.09 -5.67 -12.65
CA ARG A 44 3.80 -5.95 -11.98
C ARG A 44 2.77 -6.51 -12.95
N THR A 45 2.67 -5.94 -14.15
CA THR A 45 1.74 -6.39 -15.19
C THR A 45 2.08 -7.82 -15.67
N VAL A 46 3.36 -8.12 -15.89
CA VAL A 46 3.82 -9.48 -16.23
C VAL A 46 3.51 -10.46 -15.12
N GLU A 47 3.76 -10.09 -13.85
CA GLU A 47 3.48 -10.91 -12.68
C GLU A 47 1.99 -11.26 -12.57
N ALA A 48 1.10 -10.28 -12.74
CA ALA A 48 -0.34 -10.46 -12.69
C ALA A 48 -0.85 -11.46 -13.76
N LEU A 49 -0.32 -11.38 -14.98
CA LEU A 49 -0.70 -12.30 -16.05
C LEU A 49 -0.16 -13.73 -15.82
N LEU A 50 1.09 -13.86 -15.37
CA LEU A 50 1.71 -15.16 -15.09
C LEU A 50 1.11 -15.86 -13.86
N ALA A 51 0.50 -15.11 -12.95
CA ALA A 51 -0.22 -15.67 -11.81
C ALA A 51 -1.54 -16.36 -12.22
N ALA A 52 -2.07 -16.08 -13.42
CA ALA A 52 -3.15 -16.89 -14.01
C ALA A 52 -2.55 -18.18 -14.57
N SER A 53 -2.83 -19.31 -13.93
CA SER A 53 -2.17 -20.61 -14.18
C SER A 53 -2.27 -21.13 -15.64
N ARG A 54 -3.30 -20.68 -16.37
CA ARG A 54 -3.52 -21.05 -17.77
C ARG A 54 -2.64 -20.26 -18.77
N VAL A 55 -2.02 -19.15 -18.35
CA VAL A 55 -1.09 -18.37 -19.20
C VAL A 55 0.25 -19.07 -19.23
N GLU A 56 0.60 -19.61 -20.38
CA GLU A 56 1.84 -20.38 -20.56
C GLU A 56 3.08 -19.46 -20.61
N ARG A 57 2.98 -18.37 -21.37
CA ARG A 57 4.09 -17.43 -21.58
C ARG A 57 3.58 -16.02 -21.83
N VAL A 58 4.37 -15.04 -21.40
CA VAL A 58 4.16 -13.62 -21.68
C VAL A 58 5.23 -13.12 -22.63
N PHE A 59 4.81 -12.47 -23.71
CA PHE A 59 5.66 -11.75 -24.66
C PHE A 59 5.59 -10.26 -24.37
N VAL A 60 6.71 -9.65 -24.05
CA VAL A 60 6.84 -8.21 -23.82
C VAL A 60 7.40 -7.58 -25.10
N VAL A 61 6.59 -6.75 -25.76
CA VAL A 61 6.96 -6.14 -27.04
C VAL A 61 7.44 -4.72 -26.81
N VAL A 62 8.71 -4.47 -27.04
CA VAL A 62 9.36 -3.17 -26.83
C VAL A 62 9.87 -2.60 -28.16
N SER A 63 10.16 -1.29 -28.17
CA SER A 63 10.87 -0.67 -29.31
C SER A 63 12.20 -1.38 -29.55
N PRO A 64 12.65 -1.51 -30.82
CA PRO A 64 13.99 -2.02 -31.11
C PRO A 64 15.12 -1.28 -30.37
N GLU A 65 14.92 0.02 -30.11
CA GLU A 65 15.90 0.92 -29.48
C GLU A 65 15.67 1.11 -27.97
N ASP A 66 14.78 0.32 -27.35
CA ASP A 66 14.47 0.46 -25.92
C ASP A 66 15.67 0.03 -25.07
N SER A 67 16.31 1.00 -24.39
CA SER A 67 17.42 0.78 -23.47
C SER A 67 16.99 0.53 -22.02
N TYR A 68 15.74 0.84 -21.67
CA TYR A 68 15.24 0.67 -20.29
C TYR A 68 14.85 -0.78 -20.01
N ILE A 69 14.54 -1.55 -21.05
CA ILE A 69 14.08 -2.94 -20.89
C ILE A 69 15.13 -3.83 -20.22
N ASP A 70 16.41 -3.54 -20.39
CA ASP A 70 17.50 -4.37 -19.88
C ASP A 70 17.50 -4.37 -18.33
N HIS A 71 17.16 -3.25 -17.69
CA HIS A 71 16.96 -3.18 -16.23
C HIS A 71 15.72 -3.96 -15.75
N ALA A 72 14.63 -3.95 -16.52
CA ALA A 72 13.44 -4.74 -16.21
C ALA A 72 13.67 -6.25 -16.47
N ALA A 73 14.54 -6.59 -17.43
CA ALA A 73 14.86 -7.96 -17.78
C ALA A 73 15.46 -8.75 -16.61
N GLU A 74 16.24 -8.11 -15.74
CA GLU A 74 16.76 -8.72 -14.52
C GLU A 74 15.62 -9.23 -13.62
N SER A 75 14.54 -8.45 -13.51
CA SER A 75 13.35 -8.85 -12.76
C SER A 75 12.59 -10.01 -13.39
N PHE A 76 12.73 -10.23 -14.70
CA PHE A 76 12.09 -11.32 -15.42
C PHE A 76 12.83 -12.66 -15.28
N ALA A 77 14.09 -12.63 -14.88
CA ALA A 77 14.93 -13.83 -14.76
C ALA A 77 14.30 -14.93 -13.89
N LYS A 78 13.55 -14.53 -12.84
CA LYS A 78 12.84 -15.46 -11.95
C LYS A 78 11.78 -16.33 -12.66
N TRP A 79 11.30 -15.93 -13.84
CA TRP A 79 10.30 -16.67 -14.63
C TRP A 79 10.88 -17.44 -15.80
N GLY A 80 12.20 -17.30 -16.06
CA GLY A 80 12.90 -18.03 -17.14
C GLY A 80 12.20 -17.89 -18.49
N ASP A 81 12.00 -19.03 -19.18
CA ASP A 81 11.37 -19.07 -20.50
C ASP A 81 9.89 -18.66 -20.54
N ARG A 82 9.27 -18.44 -19.38
CA ARG A 82 7.88 -17.96 -19.34
C ARG A 82 7.74 -16.48 -19.70
N VAL A 83 8.83 -15.71 -19.78
CA VAL A 83 8.82 -14.32 -20.26
C VAL A 83 9.80 -14.20 -21.42
N LYS A 84 9.35 -13.64 -22.54
CA LYS A 84 10.20 -13.33 -23.69
C LYS A 84 10.05 -11.87 -24.09
N ILE A 85 11.17 -11.19 -24.25
CA ILE A 85 11.25 -9.83 -24.75
C ILE A 85 11.37 -9.89 -26.28
N LEU A 86 10.48 -9.15 -26.98
CA LEU A 86 10.47 -9.02 -28.43
C LEU A 86 10.73 -7.56 -28.79
N ARG A 87 11.84 -7.28 -29.45
CA ARG A 87 12.21 -5.95 -29.96
C ARG A 87 11.54 -5.70 -31.32
N ALA A 88 10.19 -5.75 -31.34
CA ALA A 88 9.35 -5.68 -32.54
C ALA A 88 8.24 -4.60 -32.41
N GLY A 89 8.39 -3.67 -31.51
CA GLY A 89 7.45 -2.56 -31.30
C GLY A 89 7.52 -1.56 -32.45
N GLY A 90 6.35 -1.04 -32.86
CA GLY A 90 6.19 -0.04 -33.90
C GLY A 90 5.82 1.35 -33.36
N ALA A 91 5.46 2.25 -34.29
CA ALA A 91 5.15 3.64 -33.96
C ALA A 91 3.90 3.80 -33.09
N GLU A 92 2.87 3.02 -33.38
CA GLU A 92 1.60 3.03 -32.65
C GLU A 92 1.40 1.71 -31.89
N ARG A 93 0.38 1.69 -30.99
CA ARG A 93 0.06 0.50 -30.19
C ARG A 93 -0.30 -0.71 -31.10
N ALA A 94 -1.11 -0.48 -32.12
CA ALA A 94 -1.53 -1.53 -33.05
C ALA A 94 -0.36 -2.11 -33.85
N ASP A 95 0.60 -1.27 -34.28
CA ASP A 95 1.85 -1.73 -34.93
C ASP A 95 2.64 -2.64 -33.97
N SER A 96 2.76 -2.26 -32.72
CA SER A 96 3.48 -3.04 -31.71
C SER A 96 2.82 -4.39 -31.44
N VAL A 97 1.48 -4.45 -31.42
CA VAL A 97 0.73 -5.70 -31.27
C VAL A 97 0.98 -6.60 -32.51
N LEU A 98 0.82 -6.08 -33.71
CA LEU A 98 1.03 -6.85 -34.94
C LEU A 98 2.48 -7.33 -35.08
N GLY A 99 3.46 -6.44 -34.82
CA GLY A 99 4.88 -6.77 -34.82
C GLY A 99 5.22 -7.86 -33.79
N GLY A 100 4.68 -7.73 -32.60
CA GLY A 100 4.84 -8.73 -31.53
C GLY A 100 4.23 -10.09 -31.85
N LEU A 101 3.01 -10.12 -32.41
CA LEU A 101 2.35 -11.36 -32.82
C LEU A 101 3.15 -12.10 -33.90
N ARG A 102 3.67 -11.35 -34.89
CA ARG A 102 4.53 -11.92 -35.95
C ARG A 102 5.85 -12.46 -35.38
N ALA A 103 6.49 -11.70 -34.49
CA ALA A 103 7.76 -12.11 -33.88
C ALA A 103 7.60 -13.28 -32.89
N ALA A 104 6.44 -13.41 -32.23
CA ALA A 104 6.16 -14.51 -31.34
C ALA A 104 5.97 -15.86 -32.04
N CYS A 105 5.67 -15.84 -33.34
CA CYS A 105 5.49 -17.04 -34.21
C CYS A 105 4.55 -18.08 -33.57
N LEU A 106 3.40 -17.64 -33.04
CA LEU A 106 2.44 -18.52 -32.38
C LEU A 106 1.68 -19.37 -33.38
N PRO A 107 1.31 -20.63 -33.06
CA PRO A 107 0.36 -21.39 -33.86
C PRO A 107 -0.93 -20.60 -34.04
N PRO A 108 -1.53 -20.55 -35.24
CA PRO A 108 -2.71 -19.71 -35.54
C PRO A 108 -3.92 -19.98 -34.65
N GLU A 109 -4.06 -21.22 -34.19
CA GLU A 109 -5.13 -21.69 -33.31
C GLU A 109 -4.92 -21.34 -31.82
N SER A 110 -3.72 -20.88 -31.43
CA SER A 110 -3.42 -20.46 -30.07
C SER A 110 -4.24 -19.25 -29.66
N TRP A 111 -4.62 -19.19 -28.41
CA TRP A 111 -5.22 -17.98 -27.84
C TRP A 111 -4.15 -16.99 -27.41
N VAL A 112 -4.36 -15.72 -27.66
CA VAL A 112 -3.49 -14.63 -27.21
C VAL A 112 -4.29 -13.58 -26.44
N LEU A 113 -3.84 -13.30 -25.22
CA LEU A 113 -4.29 -12.21 -24.36
C LEU A 113 -3.45 -10.97 -24.67
N VAL A 114 -4.01 -9.97 -25.29
CA VAL A 114 -3.33 -8.67 -25.45
C VAL A 114 -3.66 -7.80 -24.26
N HIS A 115 -2.63 -7.35 -23.55
CA HIS A 115 -2.81 -6.60 -22.31
C HIS A 115 -1.91 -5.36 -22.25
N ASP A 116 -2.48 -4.22 -21.81
CA ASP A 116 -1.74 -2.97 -21.70
C ASP A 116 -0.69 -3.04 -20.58
N ALA A 117 0.56 -2.65 -20.87
CA ALA A 117 1.63 -2.53 -19.88
C ALA A 117 1.29 -1.60 -18.71
N ALA A 118 0.34 -0.68 -18.91
CA ALA A 118 -0.10 0.29 -17.93
C ALA A 118 -1.32 -0.14 -17.09
N ARG A 119 -1.66 -1.43 -17.04
CA ARG A 119 -2.72 -1.98 -16.20
C ARG A 119 -2.21 -3.02 -15.19
N PRO A 120 -1.40 -2.62 -14.21
CA PRO A 120 -0.77 -3.55 -13.29
C PRO A 120 -1.76 -4.22 -12.31
N CYS A 121 -3.00 -3.68 -12.21
CA CYS A 121 -3.99 -4.10 -11.20
C CYS A 121 -4.97 -5.17 -11.70
N VAL A 122 -4.78 -5.76 -12.89
CA VAL A 122 -5.59 -6.90 -13.34
C VAL A 122 -5.40 -8.10 -12.40
N ARG A 123 -6.49 -8.76 -12.01
CA ARG A 123 -6.40 -9.92 -11.13
C ARG A 123 -6.30 -11.22 -11.93
N PRO A 124 -5.54 -12.21 -11.44
CA PRO A 124 -5.47 -13.53 -12.07
C PRO A 124 -6.85 -14.19 -12.26
N SER A 125 -7.78 -13.95 -11.33
CA SER A 125 -9.16 -14.44 -11.42
C SER A 125 -9.96 -13.80 -12.56
N GLU A 126 -9.70 -12.53 -12.90
CA GLU A 126 -10.34 -11.86 -14.03
C GLU A 126 -9.80 -12.38 -15.37
N VAL A 127 -8.49 -12.66 -15.43
CA VAL A 127 -7.86 -13.31 -16.59
C VAL A 127 -8.46 -14.70 -16.80
N SER A 128 -8.57 -15.50 -15.75
CA SER A 128 -9.19 -16.85 -15.82
C SER A 128 -10.65 -16.78 -16.23
N HIS A 129 -11.41 -15.85 -15.66
CA HIS A 129 -12.82 -15.64 -16.00
C HIS A 129 -13.01 -15.25 -17.49
N LEU A 130 -12.17 -14.34 -18.03
CA LEU A 130 -12.20 -14.01 -19.45
C LEU A 130 -11.95 -15.25 -20.32
N ILE A 131 -10.94 -16.06 -19.97
CA ILE A 131 -10.61 -17.28 -20.71
C ILE A 131 -11.79 -18.22 -20.69
N ASP A 132 -12.40 -18.47 -19.53
CA ASP A 132 -13.53 -19.40 -19.38
C ASP A 132 -14.74 -18.95 -20.20
N GLU A 133 -15.12 -17.69 -20.08
CA GLU A 133 -16.27 -17.10 -20.79
C GLU A 133 -16.11 -17.13 -22.32
N VAL A 134 -14.89 -16.85 -22.82
CA VAL A 134 -14.63 -16.82 -24.24
C VAL A 134 -14.49 -18.23 -24.82
N THR A 135 -13.79 -19.13 -24.13
CA THR A 135 -13.59 -20.50 -24.65
C THR A 135 -14.84 -21.36 -24.57
N ALA A 136 -15.79 -21.03 -23.70
CA ALA A 136 -17.10 -21.69 -23.61
C ALA A 136 -18.09 -21.24 -24.70
N ASP A 137 -17.86 -20.09 -25.35
CA ASP A 137 -18.76 -19.49 -26.32
C ASP A 137 -18.26 -19.69 -27.74
N SER A 138 -18.71 -20.74 -28.40
CA SER A 138 -18.32 -21.06 -29.78
C SER A 138 -18.83 -20.07 -30.85
N SER A 139 -19.75 -19.15 -30.49
CA SER A 139 -20.27 -18.12 -31.38
C SER A 139 -19.40 -16.87 -31.42
N ALA A 140 -18.53 -16.67 -30.42
CA ALA A 140 -17.63 -15.54 -30.31
C ALA A 140 -16.22 -15.90 -30.84
N ALA A 141 -15.66 -15.02 -31.67
CA ALA A 141 -14.28 -15.14 -32.16
C ALA A 141 -13.25 -14.72 -31.10
N GLY A 142 -13.71 -14.16 -30.00
CA GLY A 142 -12.89 -13.69 -28.88
C GLY A 142 -13.70 -12.85 -27.92
N GLY A 143 -13.01 -12.23 -26.97
CA GLY A 143 -13.67 -11.37 -25.98
C GLY A 143 -12.74 -10.41 -25.28
N ILE A 144 -13.34 -9.46 -24.59
CA ILE A 144 -12.62 -8.41 -23.88
C ILE A 144 -13.11 -8.27 -22.44
N LEU A 145 -12.24 -7.90 -21.55
CA LEU A 145 -12.68 -7.38 -20.26
C LEU A 145 -13.25 -5.97 -20.43
N ALA A 146 -14.36 -5.70 -19.77
CA ALA A 146 -14.94 -4.35 -19.75
C ALA A 146 -15.70 -4.06 -18.46
N VAL A 147 -15.88 -2.78 -18.17
CA VAL A 147 -16.65 -2.30 -17.01
C VAL A 147 -17.93 -1.64 -17.52
N PRO A 148 -19.11 -2.02 -17.00
CA PRO A 148 -20.36 -1.34 -17.39
C PRO A 148 -20.29 0.13 -16.98
N MET A 149 -20.86 1.03 -17.84
CA MET A 149 -20.87 2.45 -17.55
C MET A 149 -21.83 2.75 -16.40
N ALA A 150 -21.27 3.15 -15.24
CA ALA A 150 -22.05 3.50 -14.05
C ALA A 150 -22.50 4.96 -14.05
N ASP A 151 -21.69 5.86 -14.65
CA ASP A 151 -21.93 7.29 -14.65
C ASP A 151 -22.85 7.76 -15.78
N THR A 152 -23.41 8.96 -15.65
CA THR A 152 -24.15 9.61 -16.72
C THR A 152 -23.19 10.07 -17.81
N VAL A 153 -23.36 9.57 -19.04
CA VAL A 153 -22.52 9.91 -20.19
C VAL A 153 -23.09 11.15 -20.92
N LYS A 154 -22.23 12.13 -21.13
CA LYS A 154 -22.58 13.36 -21.90
C LYS A 154 -21.75 13.40 -23.17
N ARG A 155 -22.40 13.72 -24.28
CA ARG A 155 -21.73 14.15 -25.51
C ARG A 155 -21.57 15.65 -25.51
N ALA A 156 -20.39 16.17 -25.81
CA ALA A 156 -20.09 17.58 -25.86
C ALA A 156 -19.50 17.98 -27.22
N ASP A 157 -19.70 19.26 -27.59
CA ASP A 157 -19.08 19.85 -28.80
C ASP A 157 -17.59 20.19 -28.56
N ALA A 158 -16.93 20.69 -29.60
CA ALA A 158 -15.51 21.09 -29.54
C ALA A 158 -15.27 22.26 -28.54
N ARG A 159 -16.29 22.98 -28.13
CA ARG A 159 -16.25 24.04 -27.11
C ARG A 159 -16.64 23.55 -25.72
N ARG A 160 -16.69 22.21 -25.52
CA ARG A 160 -17.03 21.51 -24.25
C ARG A 160 -18.46 21.84 -23.76
N ARG A 161 -19.42 22.21 -24.64
CA ARG A 161 -20.82 22.38 -24.27
C ARG A 161 -21.55 21.07 -24.48
N ILE A 162 -22.38 20.68 -23.52
CA ILE A 162 -23.17 19.44 -23.58
C ILE A 162 -24.17 19.54 -24.75
N ILE A 163 -24.13 18.58 -25.68
CA ILE A 163 -25.04 18.41 -26.78
C ILE A 163 -26.20 17.51 -26.36
N GLU A 164 -25.90 16.38 -25.73
CA GLU A 164 -26.90 15.39 -25.32
C GLU A 164 -26.43 14.56 -24.12
N THR A 165 -27.38 13.92 -23.47
CA THR A 165 -27.13 12.81 -22.52
C THR A 165 -27.27 11.50 -23.27
N VAL A 166 -26.18 10.73 -23.35
CA VAL A 166 -26.20 9.43 -24.02
C VAL A 166 -26.76 8.39 -23.05
N PRO A 167 -27.79 7.60 -23.42
CA PRO A 167 -28.25 6.48 -22.59
C PRO A 167 -27.11 5.52 -22.28
N ARG A 168 -26.86 5.23 -21.00
CA ARG A 168 -25.76 4.38 -20.58
C ARG A 168 -26.04 2.88 -20.67
N SER A 169 -27.30 2.48 -20.86
CA SER A 169 -27.68 1.08 -21.03
C SER A 169 -26.95 0.47 -22.22
N GLY A 170 -26.24 -0.63 -22.00
CA GLY A 170 -25.45 -1.28 -23.05
C GLY A 170 -24.10 -0.61 -23.35
N LEU A 171 -23.72 0.49 -22.67
CA LEU A 171 -22.41 1.08 -22.81
C LEU A 171 -21.41 0.44 -21.82
N TRP A 172 -20.24 0.09 -22.34
CA TRP A 172 -19.16 -0.51 -21.60
C TRP A 172 -17.87 0.27 -21.82
N ARG A 173 -17.08 0.39 -20.78
CA ARG A 173 -15.71 0.91 -20.86
C ARG A 173 -14.76 -0.25 -21.09
N ALA A 174 -14.26 -0.40 -22.32
CA ALA A 174 -13.34 -1.45 -22.71
C ALA A 174 -12.06 -1.41 -21.84
N ALA A 175 -11.59 -2.57 -21.47
CA ALA A 175 -10.36 -2.79 -20.75
C ALA A 175 -9.55 -3.91 -21.43
N THR A 176 -8.38 -4.19 -20.88
CA THR A 176 -7.57 -5.35 -21.26
C THR A 176 -7.35 -6.26 -20.04
N PRO A 177 -7.06 -7.57 -20.20
CA PRO A 177 -6.74 -8.25 -21.46
C PRO A 177 -7.92 -8.40 -22.42
N GLN A 178 -7.57 -8.55 -23.71
CA GLN A 178 -8.46 -8.91 -24.80
C GLN A 178 -7.96 -10.23 -25.37
N LEU A 179 -8.82 -11.22 -25.54
CA LEU A 179 -8.50 -12.62 -25.88
C LEU A 179 -9.01 -12.98 -27.27
N PHE A 180 -8.11 -13.36 -28.17
CA PHE A 180 -8.43 -13.76 -29.55
C PHE A 180 -7.55 -14.91 -30.01
N ARG A 181 -7.97 -15.63 -31.07
CA ARG A 181 -7.08 -16.55 -31.77
C ARG A 181 -5.98 -15.77 -32.50
N ALA A 182 -4.73 -16.22 -32.38
CA ALA A 182 -3.56 -15.50 -32.91
C ALA A 182 -3.69 -15.30 -34.42
N GLY A 183 -4.07 -16.34 -35.17
CA GLY A 183 -4.25 -16.24 -36.61
C GLY A 183 -5.36 -15.30 -37.05
N GLU A 184 -6.50 -15.30 -36.36
CA GLU A 184 -7.61 -14.40 -36.68
C GLU A 184 -7.24 -12.94 -36.39
N LEU A 185 -6.61 -12.68 -35.23
CA LEU A 185 -6.18 -11.33 -34.86
C LEU A 185 -5.12 -10.79 -35.81
N ILE A 186 -4.12 -11.61 -36.22
CA ILE A 186 -3.15 -11.24 -37.22
C ILE A 186 -3.84 -10.90 -38.56
N GLY A 187 -4.82 -11.71 -38.98
CA GLY A 187 -5.60 -11.47 -40.20
C GLY A 187 -6.35 -10.14 -40.17
N ALA A 188 -7.03 -9.87 -39.04
CA ALA A 188 -7.78 -8.63 -38.82
C ALA A 188 -6.88 -7.38 -38.83
N LEU A 189 -5.73 -7.44 -38.14
CA LEU A 189 -4.76 -6.33 -38.12
C LEU A 189 -4.08 -6.10 -39.46
N ASN A 190 -3.80 -7.16 -40.22
CA ASN A 190 -3.22 -7.06 -41.60
C ASN A 190 -4.16 -6.38 -42.61
N ALA A 191 -5.47 -6.36 -42.35
CA ALA A 191 -6.43 -5.67 -43.21
C ALA A 191 -6.33 -4.12 -43.13
N GLY A 192 -5.53 -3.59 -42.22
CA GLY A 192 -5.23 -2.15 -42.05
C GLY A 192 -5.35 -1.72 -40.58
N LEU A 193 -4.48 -0.81 -40.17
CA LEU A 193 -4.38 -0.34 -38.79
C LEU A 193 -5.07 1.03 -38.57
N ASP A 194 -5.42 1.73 -39.63
CA ASP A 194 -6.03 3.06 -39.54
C ASP A 194 -7.37 3.03 -38.75
N GLY A 195 -7.46 3.84 -37.71
CA GLY A 195 -8.65 3.92 -36.85
C GLY A 195 -8.86 2.75 -35.90
N ILE A 196 -7.88 1.81 -35.80
CA ILE A 196 -7.89 0.75 -34.79
C ILE A 196 -7.53 1.35 -33.42
N THR A 197 -8.44 1.22 -32.46
CA THR A 197 -8.25 1.70 -31.09
C THR A 197 -7.77 0.59 -30.13
N ASP A 198 -8.24 -0.63 -30.40
CA ASP A 198 -7.89 -1.85 -29.65
C ASP A 198 -8.09 -3.11 -30.56
N GLU A 199 -7.81 -4.30 -30.02
CA GLU A 199 -7.92 -5.55 -30.76
C GLU A 199 -9.38 -5.86 -31.12
N ALA A 200 -10.32 -5.52 -30.23
CA ALA A 200 -11.74 -5.71 -30.47
C ALA A 200 -12.19 -4.95 -31.73
N SER A 201 -11.78 -3.68 -31.88
CA SER A 201 -12.16 -2.85 -33.02
C SER A 201 -11.61 -3.38 -34.36
N ALA A 202 -10.45 -4.06 -34.34
CA ALA A 202 -9.93 -4.77 -35.52
C ALA A 202 -10.79 -5.99 -35.87
N MET A 203 -11.17 -6.77 -34.87
CA MET A 203 -12.02 -7.95 -35.06
C MET A 203 -13.44 -7.57 -35.50
N GLU A 204 -14.04 -6.54 -34.90
CA GLU A 204 -15.33 -5.98 -35.30
C GLU A 204 -15.34 -5.54 -36.76
N ARG A 205 -14.28 -4.81 -37.19
CA ARG A 205 -14.11 -4.40 -38.58
C ARG A 205 -13.96 -5.59 -39.53
N ALA A 206 -13.40 -6.70 -39.07
CA ALA A 206 -13.33 -7.95 -39.80
C ALA A 206 -14.66 -8.74 -39.80
N GLY A 207 -15.75 -8.16 -39.24
CA GLY A 207 -17.05 -8.80 -39.16
C GLY A 207 -17.16 -9.93 -38.13
N LYS A 208 -16.26 -9.96 -37.14
CA LYS A 208 -16.23 -10.99 -36.11
C LYS A 208 -17.04 -10.56 -34.87
N THR A 209 -17.70 -11.54 -34.26
CA THR A 209 -18.41 -11.31 -32.99
C THR A 209 -17.42 -11.33 -31.82
N VAL A 210 -17.43 -10.27 -31.02
CA VAL A 210 -16.58 -10.10 -29.83
C VAL A 210 -17.44 -10.08 -28.57
N LYS A 211 -17.14 -10.94 -27.60
CA LYS A 211 -17.84 -11.02 -26.33
C LYS A 211 -17.31 -10.00 -25.32
N VAL A 212 -18.23 -9.36 -24.60
CA VAL A 212 -17.88 -8.50 -23.46
C VAL A 212 -17.98 -9.30 -22.18
N VAL A 213 -16.91 -9.33 -21.40
CA VAL A 213 -16.83 -10.01 -20.10
C VAL A 213 -16.61 -8.95 -19.00
N SER A 214 -17.46 -8.96 -17.99
CA SER A 214 -17.41 -7.98 -16.91
C SER A 214 -16.14 -8.12 -16.07
N CYS A 215 -15.48 -7.01 -15.79
CA CYS A 215 -14.37 -6.94 -14.85
C CYS A 215 -14.58 -5.84 -13.81
N ARG A 216 -13.70 -5.79 -12.83
CA ARG A 216 -13.74 -4.78 -11.77
C ARG A 216 -13.24 -3.43 -12.28
N ALA A 217 -13.80 -2.35 -11.75
CA ALA A 217 -13.32 -0.99 -12.01
C ALA A 217 -11.88 -0.76 -11.52
N THR A 218 -11.38 -1.64 -10.63
CA THR A 218 -10.01 -1.61 -10.11
C THR A 218 -8.93 -2.04 -11.12
N ASN A 219 -9.30 -2.63 -12.27
CA ASN A 219 -8.39 -2.85 -13.39
C ASN A 219 -8.12 -1.52 -14.13
N ILE A 220 -7.56 -0.56 -13.40
CA ILE A 220 -7.30 0.79 -13.90
C ILE A 220 -6.16 0.82 -14.91
N LYS A 221 -6.17 1.84 -15.79
CA LYS A 221 -5.05 2.16 -16.67
C LYS A 221 -4.33 3.36 -16.10
N VAL A 222 -3.07 3.22 -15.71
CA VAL A 222 -2.22 4.31 -15.23
C VAL A 222 -1.89 5.21 -16.41
N THR A 223 -2.45 6.42 -16.44
CA THR A 223 -2.35 7.35 -17.58
C THR A 223 -2.00 8.77 -17.19
N GLU A 224 -2.36 9.19 -15.98
CA GLU A 224 -2.18 10.54 -15.47
C GLU A 224 -1.39 10.53 -14.15
N PRO A 225 -0.71 11.63 -13.78
CA PRO A 225 -0.08 11.75 -12.48
C PRO A 225 -1.07 11.54 -11.34
N GLY A 226 -0.73 10.67 -10.39
CA GLY A 226 -1.59 10.27 -9.28
C GLY A 226 -2.21 8.88 -9.45
N ASP A 227 -2.36 8.37 -10.68
CA ASP A 227 -2.85 7.01 -10.92
C ASP A 227 -1.90 5.94 -10.34
N GLU A 228 -0.60 6.25 -10.25
CA GLU A 228 0.40 5.36 -9.66
C GLU A 228 0.11 5.08 -8.18
N ARG A 229 -0.26 6.10 -7.40
CA ARG A 229 -0.64 5.94 -5.99
C ARG A 229 -1.90 5.11 -5.83
N LEU A 230 -2.89 5.36 -6.71
CA LEU A 230 -4.10 4.54 -6.72
C LEU A 230 -3.78 3.08 -7.06
N ALA A 231 -2.89 2.84 -8.03
CA ALA A 231 -2.44 1.49 -8.38
C ALA A 231 -1.71 0.82 -7.20
N GLU A 232 -0.86 1.54 -6.45
CA GLU A 232 -0.20 1.05 -5.24
C GLU A 232 -1.22 0.58 -4.21
N CYS A 233 -2.17 1.43 -3.82
CA CYS A 233 -3.23 1.08 -2.87
C CYS A 233 -4.05 -0.14 -3.34
N LEU A 234 -4.34 -0.23 -4.64
CA LEU A 234 -5.09 -1.36 -5.20
C LEU A 234 -4.30 -2.67 -5.18
N LEU A 235 -2.99 -2.62 -5.40
CA LEU A 235 -2.11 -3.78 -5.36
C LEU A 235 -1.88 -4.26 -3.92
N GLU A 236 -1.69 -3.35 -2.97
CA GLU A 236 -1.63 -3.67 -1.54
C GLU A 236 -2.92 -4.33 -1.05
N GLY A 237 -4.08 -3.85 -1.50
CA GLY A 237 -5.38 -4.46 -1.20
C GLY A 237 -5.64 -5.82 -1.87
N GLN A 238 -4.82 -6.26 -2.83
CA GLN A 238 -4.93 -7.58 -3.46
C GLN A 238 -4.23 -8.69 -2.68
N GLY A 239 -3.32 -8.34 -1.76
CA GLY A 239 -2.50 -9.28 -0.98
C GLY A 239 -3.17 -9.91 0.25
N GLY A 240 -4.48 -9.81 0.43
CA GLY A 240 -5.20 -10.27 1.62
C GLY A 240 -5.89 -9.12 2.35
N PRO A 241 -6.46 -9.33 3.54
CA PRO A 241 -6.92 -8.22 4.37
C PRO A 241 -5.75 -7.25 4.54
N MET A 242 -6.02 -5.94 4.33
CA MET A 242 -4.99 -4.91 4.58
C MET A 242 -4.30 -5.28 5.88
N PRO A 243 -2.96 -5.39 5.92
CA PRO A 243 -2.31 -5.59 7.19
C PRO A 243 -2.78 -4.43 8.09
N ILE A 244 -3.57 -4.75 9.09
CA ILE A 244 -3.83 -3.82 10.18
C ILE A 244 -2.44 -3.49 10.69
N PRO A 245 -2.00 -2.21 10.66
CA PRO A 245 -0.70 -1.89 11.19
C PRO A 245 -0.62 -2.49 12.57
N GLU A 246 0.44 -3.24 12.86
CA GLU A 246 0.60 -3.85 14.17
C GLU A 246 0.72 -2.71 15.18
N ILE A 247 -0.36 -2.51 15.93
CA ILE A 247 -0.46 -1.49 16.98
C ILE A 247 -0.56 -2.16 18.34
N ARG A 248 0.04 -1.55 19.36
CA ARG A 248 -0.02 -2.03 20.72
C ARG A 248 -0.31 -0.89 21.68
N VAL A 249 -1.13 -1.15 22.66
CA VAL A 249 -1.44 -0.23 23.75
C VAL A 249 -0.74 -0.73 25.01
N GLY A 250 -0.05 0.18 25.69
CA GLY A 250 0.51 -0.07 27.00
C GLY A 250 -0.02 0.94 28.01
N GLN A 251 -0.18 0.48 29.23
CA GLN A 251 -0.55 1.31 30.37
C GLN A 251 0.53 1.22 31.43
N GLY A 252 0.89 2.37 32.01
CA GLY A 252 1.78 2.47 33.16
C GLY A 252 1.10 3.24 34.30
N TYR A 253 1.43 2.86 35.49
CA TYR A 253 1.00 3.46 36.73
C TYR A 253 2.15 3.54 37.71
N ASP A 254 2.32 4.69 38.38
CA ASP A 254 3.28 4.81 39.46
C ASP A 254 2.77 5.76 40.52
N SER A 255 3.29 5.62 41.74
CA SER A 255 2.93 6.46 42.89
C SER A 255 4.11 6.62 43.83
N HIS A 256 4.33 7.86 44.29
CA HIS A 256 5.41 8.21 45.20
C HIS A 256 4.92 9.09 46.35
N ARG A 257 5.53 8.90 47.52
CA ARG A 257 5.27 9.72 48.73
C ARG A 257 5.92 11.09 48.58
N LEU A 258 5.25 12.14 49.06
CA LEU A 258 5.80 13.48 49.19
C LEU A 258 6.61 13.62 50.48
N VAL A 259 7.87 14.09 50.37
CA VAL A 259 8.79 14.31 51.48
C VAL A 259 9.46 15.68 51.38
N ALA A 260 9.86 16.24 52.52
CA ALA A 260 10.63 17.48 52.57
C ALA A 260 12.11 17.22 52.11
N GLY A 261 12.75 18.28 51.64
CA GLY A 261 14.19 18.25 51.34
C GLY A 261 14.60 17.60 50.02
N ARG A 262 13.62 17.23 49.15
CA ARG A 262 13.86 16.77 47.79
C ARG A 262 13.25 17.74 46.77
N PRO A 263 13.85 17.93 45.60
CA PRO A 263 13.21 18.65 44.51
C PRO A 263 12.01 17.86 43.98
N LEU A 264 10.94 18.52 43.56
CA LEU A 264 9.84 17.91 42.84
C LEU A 264 10.18 17.93 41.33
N ILE A 265 10.25 16.75 40.71
CA ILE A 265 10.49 16.60 39.28
C ILE A 265 9.30 15.86 38.68
N LEU A 266 8.71 16.39 37.59
CA LEU A 266 7.61 15.79 36.86
C LEU A 266 7.82 15.94 35.36
N GLY A 267 7.88 14.82 34.66
CA GLY A 267 8.16 14.80 33.23
C GLY A 267 9.55 15.38 32.88
N GLY A 268 10.54 15.23 33.78
CA GLY A 268 11.88 15.77 33.65
C GLY A 268 11.95 17.29 33.90
N VAL A 269 10.89 17.92 34.39
CA VAL A 269 10.82 19.36 34.69
C VAL A 269 10.82 19.55 36.21
N THR A 270 11.72 20.40 36.70
CA THR A 270 11.73 20.80 38.10
C THR A 270 10.55 21.73 38.41
N ILE A 271 9.72 21.35 39.33
CA ILE A 271 8.50 22.05 39.74
C ILE A 271 8.78 22.85 41.02
N PRO A 272 8.53 24.16 41.07
CA PRO A 272 8.67 24.96 42.29
C PRO A 272 7.67 24.50 43.34
N PHE A 273 8.14 23.75 44.35
CA PHE A 273 7.34 23.25 45.46
C PHE A 273 8.24 22.91 46.67
N GLU A 274 7.72 23.01 47.88
CA GLU A 274 8.47 22.82 49.11
C GLU A 274 8.78 21.35 49.44
N ARG A 275 8.14 20.41 48.76
CA ARG A 275 8.32 18.96 48.92
C ARG A 275 8.63 18.34 47.55
N GLY A 276 9.37 17.23 47.55
CA GLY A 276 9.56 16.39 46.38
C GLY A 276 9.12 14.97 46.60
N LEU A 277 9.24 14.15 45.57
CA LEU A 277 8.86 12.73 45.68
C LEU A 277 9.99 11.87 46.22
N ASP A 278 9.64 10.86 47.02
CA ASP A 278 10.57 9.90 47.59
C ASP A 278 10.67 8.67 46.69
N GLY A 279 11.89 8.25 46.39
CA GLY A 279 12.16 7.09 45.55
C GLY A 279 13.66 6.86 45.35
N HIS A 280 14.01 5.75 44.71
CA HIS A 280 15.38 5.33 44.51
C HIS A 280 16.13 6.22 43.46
N SER A 281 15.41 6.61 42.38
CA SER A 281 15.88 7.55 41.36
C SER A 281 15.61 9.02 41.76
N ASP A 282 15.43 9.91 40.79
CA ASP A 282 14.88 11.26 41.00
C ASP A 282 13.39 11.25 41.35
N ALA A 283 12.76 10.06 41.33
CA ALA A 283 11.35 9.80 41.69
C ALA A 283 10.35 10.57 40.81
N ASP A 284 10.65 10.77 39.53
CA ASP A 284 9.69 11.34 38.58
C ASP A 284 8.56 10.35 38.28
N VAL A 285 7.49 10.44 39.05
CA VAL A 285 6.33 9.52 38.97
C VAL A 285 5.69 9.52 37.59
N LEU A 286 5.76 10.64 36.84
CA LEU A 286 5.21 10.72 35.48
C LEU A 286 6.08 9.96 34.49
N LEU A 287 7.40 10.15 34.51
CA LEU A 287 8.30 9.43 33.62
C LEU A 287 8.37 7.94 33.93
N HIS A 288 8.22 7.53 35.20
CA HIS A 288 8.12 6.11 35.53
C HIS A 288 6.86 5.47 34.92
N ALA A 289 5.70 6.12 35.09
CA ALA A 289 4.46 5.64 34.46
C ALA A 289 4.55 5.59 32.91
N VAL A 290 5.20 6.59 32.30
CA VAL A 290 5.43 6.61 30.84
C VAL A 290 6.36 5.47 30.42
N THR A 291 7.43 5.22 31.19
CA THR A 291 8.39 4.13 30.92
C THR A 291 7.70 2.77 30.96
N ASP A 292 6.89 2.51 31.98
CA ASP A 292 6.11 1.27 32.09
C ASP A 292 5.08 1.12 30.97
N ALA A 293 4.44 2.21 30.56
CA ALA A 293 3.51 2.18 29.44
C ALA A 293 4.22 1.75 28.14
N VAL A 294 5.43 2.27 27.86
CA VAL A 294 6.22 1.91 26.67
C VAL A 294 6.68 0.46 26.76
N LEU A 295 7.26 0.04 27.88
CA LEU A 295 7.72 -1.33 28.11
C LEU A 295 6.57 -2.33 27.96
N GLY A 296 5.44 -2.08 28.61
CA GLY A 296 4.26 -2.95 28.53
C GLY A 296 3.71 -3.08 27.11
N ALA A 297 3.61 -1.96 26.37
CA ALA A 297 3.20 -1.99 24.95
C ALA A 297 4.17 -2.78 24.07
N ALA A 298 5.47 -2.64 24.31
CA ALA A 298 6.50 -3.38 23.57
C ALA A 298 6.67 -4.84 24.02
N SER A 299 5.98 -5.27 25.09
CA SER A 299 6.15 -6.59 25.75
C SER A 299 7.58 -6.82 26.27
N LEU A 300 8.14 -5.80 26.93
CA LEU A 300 9.50 -5.76 27.46
C LEU A 300 9.55 -5.70 29.00
N ASP A 301 8.58 -6.30 29.69
CA ASP A 301 8.42 -6.28 31.14
C ASP A 301 8.13 -4.89 31.73
N ASP A 302 8.72 -4.53 32.85
CA ASP A 302 8.49 -3.30 33.62
C ASP A 302 9.81 -2.58 33.98
N ILE A 303 9.69 -1.35 34.49
CA ILE A 303 10.82 -0.51 34.88
C ILE A 303 11.69 -1.17 35.97
N GLY A 304 11.09 -1.91 36.89
CA GLY A 304 11.79 -2.60 37.97
C GLY A 304 12.69 -3.74 37.48
N THR A 305 12.30 -4.42 36.39
CA THR A 305 13.09 -5.45 35.75
C THR A 305 14.35 -4.87 35.07
N HIS A 306 14.22 -3.75 34.38
CA HIS A 306 15.34 -3.12 33.66
C HIS A 306 16.25 -2.29 34.59
N PHE A 307 15.69 -1.66 35.63
CA PHE A 307 16.37 -0.74 36.53
C PHE A 307 16.07 -1.09 38.00
N PRO A 308 16.51 -2.27 38.47
CA PRO A 308 16.15 -2.76 39.80
C PRO A 308 16.65 -1.83 40.89
N PRO A 309 15.81 -1.48 41.88
CA PRO A 309 16.19 -0.59 42.99
C PRO A 309 17.26 -1.20 43.90
N SER A 310 17.55 -2.49 43.79
CA SER A 310 18.63 -3.15 44.46
C SER A 310 20.02 -2.86 43.88
N ASP A 311 20.10 -2.34 42.63
CA ASP A 311 21.38 -1.98 42.01
C ASP A 311 21.75 -0.53 42.33
N PRO A 312 22.86 -0.29 43.09
CA PRO A 312 23.29 1.03 43.50
C PRO A 312 23.54 2.04 42.36
N LYS A 313 23.78 1.56 41.14
CA LYS A 313 24.05 2.42 39.97
C LYS A 313 22.84 3.29 39.59
N TRP A 314 21.63 2.88 39.97
CA TRP A 314 20.40 3.62 39.67
C TRP A 314 19.96 4.59 40.78
N LYS A 315 20.72 4.64 41.89
CA LYS A 315 20.45 5.56 42.98
C LYS A 315 20.60 7.00 42.54
N GLY A 316 19.52 7.78 42.60
CA GLY A 316 19.48 9.16 42.13
C GLY A 316 19.54 9.32 40.60
N ALA A 317 19.29 8.27 39.85
CA ALA A 317 19.29 8.31 38.40
C ALA A 317 18.20 9.26 37.88
N ASP A 318 18.52 9.95 36.79
CA ASP A 318 17.62 10.79 36.02
C ASP A 318 16.63 9.92 35.25
N SER A 319 15.33 10.02 35.54
CA SER A 319 14.27 9.21 34.91
C SER A 319 14.14 9.49 33.42
N GLY A 320 14.54 10.66 32.93
CA GLY A 320 14.62 10.94 31.49
C GLY A 320 15.64 10.06 30.77
N LYS A 321 16.76 9.72 31.44
CA LYS A 321 17.76 8.80 30.87
C LYS A 321 17.27 7.36 30.92
N LEU A 322 16.49 6.98 31.94
CA LEU A 322 15.88 5.66 32.01
C LEU A 322 14.86 5.48 30.86
N LEU A 323 14.00 6.47 30.64
CA LEU A 323 13.07 6.47 29.50
C LEU A 323 13.79 6.43 28.16
N ALA A 324 14.89 7.20 27.97
CA ALA A 324 15.65 7.17 26.73
C ALA A 324 16.20 5.75 26.42
N ALA A 325 16.76 5.07 27.43
CA ALA A 325 17.21 3.69 27.26
C ALA A 325 16.08 2.73 26.89
N VAL A 326 14.87 2.93 27.43
CA VAL A 326 13.69 2.13 27.07
C VAL A 326 13.21 2.44 25.66
N MET A 327 13.27 3.69 25.24
CA MET A 327 12.97 4.08 23.84
C MET A 327 13.92 3.39 22.84
N ASP A 328 15.21 3.31 23.16
CA ASP A 328 16.17 2.57 22.33
C ASP A 328 15.81 1.06 22.24
N LEU A 329 15.39 0.45 23.36
CA LEU A 329 14.94 -0.96 23.36
C LEU A 329 13.67 -1.15 22.53
N ALA A 330 12.69 -0.27 22.68
CA ALA A 330 11.45 -0.32 21.91
C ALA A 330 11.72 -0.15 20.40
N GLN A 331 12.59 0.79 20.03
CA GLN A 331 13.00 0.99 18.65
C GLN A 331 13.77 -0.22 18.09
N ALA A 332 14.68 -0.81 18.84
CA ALA A 332 15.38 -2.02 18.44
C ALA A 332 14.43 -3.22 18.22
N ALA A 333 13.30 -3.26 18.96
CA ALA A 333 12.22 -4.21 18.75
C ALA A 333 11.26 -3.82 17.59
N GLY A 334 11.53 -2.71 16.88
CA GLY A 334 10.77 -2.22 15.72
C GLY A 334 9.51 -1.45 16.09
N TRP A 335 9.43 -0.85 17.29
CA TRP A 335 8.27 -0.08 17.75
C TRP A 335 8.54 1.42 17.74
N GLN A 336 7.52 2.19 17.37
CA GLN A 336 7.51 3.65 17.42
C GLN A 336 6.30 4.15 18.19
N VAL A 337 6.47 5.24 18.94
CA VAL A 337 5.37 5.90 19.66
C VAL A 337 4.48 6.66 18.66
N VAL A 338 3.19 6.37 18.69
CA VAL A 338 2.15 7.09 17.93
C VAL A 338 1.62 8.25 18.74
N ASN A 339 1.22 7.99 19.99
CA ASN A 339 0.78 9.03 20.93
C ASN A 339 0.88 8.56 22.39
N LEU A 340 0.90 9.54 23.28
CA LEU A 340 0.83 9.34 24.73
C LEU A 340 -0.30 10.18 25.32
N ASP A 341 -1.08 9.58 26.22
CA ASP A 341 -2.01 10.26 27.11
C ASP A 341 -1.64 9.96 28.56
N ALA A 342 -1.30 10.99 29.34
CA ALA A 342 -0.92 10.82 30.74
C ALA A 342 -1.67 11.77 31.70
N THR A 343 -1.88 11.30 32.91
CA THR A 343 -2.57 12.04 33.98
C THR A 343 -1.74 12.02 35.24
N VAL A 344 -1.38 13.20 35.74
CA VAL A 344 -0.81 13.36 37.09
C VAL A 344 -1.92 13.69 38.06
N ILE A 345 -1.97 12.98 39.17
CA ILE A 345 -2.96 13.15 40.22
C ILE A 345 -2.25 13.69 41.48
N CYS A 346 -2.54 14.92 41.84
CA CYS A 346 -1.98 15.58 43.02
C CYS A 346 -2.87 16.74 43.50
N GLU A 347 -2.95 16.98 44.78
CA GLU A 347 -3.67 18.15 45.35
C GLU A 347 -2.86 19.44 45.15
N ARG A 348 -1.56 19.37 45.42
CA ARG A 348 -0.58 20.48 45.28
C ARG A 348 0.74 19.95 44.73
N PRO A 349 1.51 20.80 43.99
CA PRO A 349 1.15 22.13 43.49
C PRO A 349 0.13 22.08 42.36
N LYS A 350 -0.47 23.25 42.00
CA LYS A 350 -1.34 23.32 40.80
C LYS A 350 -0.48 23.36 39.54
N LEU A 351 -0.59 22.32 38.71
CA LEU A 351 0.26 22.11 37.53
C LEU A 351 -0.20 22.86 36.27
N GLY A 352 -1.32 23.56 36.29
CA GLY A 352 -1.96 24.17 35.13
C GLY A 352 -0.99 24.98 34.23
N ALA A 353 -0.19 25.88 34.83
CA ALA A 353 0.76 26.74 34.13
C ALA A 353 2.01 25.98 33.61
N LEU A 354 2.28 24.79 34.15
CA LEU A 354 3.49 24.00 33.82
C LEU A 354 3.22 22.85 32.83
N LYS A 355 1.94 22.56 32.55
CA LYS A 355 1.58 21.43 31.65
C LYS A 355 2.24 21.50 30.28
N GLU A 356 2.31 22.67 29.69
CA GLU A 356 2.92 22.84 28.36
C GLU A 356 4.42 22.54 28.37
N GLN A 357 5.12 22.97 29.44
CA GLN A 357 6.55 22.68 29.60
C GLN A 357 6.79 21.20 29.83
N ILE A 358 5.98 20.55 30.67
CA ILE A 358 6.03 19.10 30.91
C ILE A 358 5.74 18.36 29.61
N ARG A 359 4.69 18.73 28.88
CA ARG A 359 4.30 18.13 27.59
C ARG A 359 5.43 18.19 26.57
N ALA A 360 6.02 19.37 26.41
CA ALA A 360 7.12 19.58 25.44
C ALA A 360 8.35 18.72 25.79
N ASN A 361 8.68 18.61 27.09
CA ASN A 361 9.83 17.78 27.50
C ASN A 361 9.57 16.29 27.33
N VAL A 362 8.38 15.81 27.71
CA VAL A 362 7.99 14.39 27.51
C VAL A 362 7.95 14.05 26.03
N ALA A 363 7.42 14.92 25.16
CA ALA A 363 7.41 14.72 23.72
C ALA A 363 8.84 14.59 23.16
N LYS A 364 9.75 15.45 23.61
CA LYS A 364 11.18 15.40 23.26
C LYS A 364 11.82 14.07 23.66
N LEU A 365 11.56 13.58 24.90
CA LEU A 365 12.09 12.31 25.40
C LEU A 365 11.57 11.11 24.61
N LEU A 366 10.32 11.16 24.17
CA LEU A 366 9.69 10.11 23.34
C LEU A 366 10.03 10.21 21.83
N GLY A 367 10.70 11.29 21.39
CA GLY A 367 11.01 11.50 19.98
C GLY A 367 9.82 11.82 19.10
N VAL A 368 8.74 12.41 19.67
CA VAL A 368 7.49 12.72 18.96
C VAL A 368 7.16 14.21 18.98
N ALA A 369 6.20 14.64 18.15
CA ALA A 369 5.74 16.03 18.17
C ALA A 369 4.91 16.30 19.44
N PRO A 370 4.94 17.54 20.02
CA PRO A 370 4.13 17.87 21.19
C PRO A 370 2.63 17.62 21.02
N ALA A 371 2.10 17.67 19.80
CA ALA A 371 0.70 17.36 19.50
C ALA A 371 0.32 15.88 19.74
N GLN A 372 1.30 14.99 19.81
CA GLN A 372 1.11 13.56 20.07
C GLN A 372 1.12 13.23 21.58
N VAL A 373 1.35 14.21 22.45
CA VAL A 373 1.41 14.03 23.91
C VAL A 373 0.33 14.85 24.57
N SER A 374 -0.47 14.19 25.38
CA SER A 374 -1.47 14.80 26.26
C SER A 374 -1.04 14.67 27.72
N ILE A 375 -0.98 15.79 28.46
CA ILE A 375 -0.72 15.82 29.89
C ILE A 375 -1.93 16.43 30.60
N LYS A 376 -2.56 15.64 31.44
CA LYS A 376 -3.68 16.03 32.29
C LYS A 376 -3.22 16.14 33.74
N ALA A 377 -3.75 17.10 34.48
CA ALA A 377 -3.53 17.24 35.91
C ALA A 377 -4.91 17.21 36.62
N LYS A 378 -5.04 16.35 37.59
CA LYS A 378 -6.27 16.16 38.41
C LYS A 378 -5.96 16.25 39.90
N THR A 379 -6.94 16.69 40.68
CA THR A 379 -6.97 16.46 42.13
C THR A 379 -7.60 15.11 42.42
N ASN A 380 -7.40 14.61 43.60
CA ASN A 380 -8.12 13.41 44.10
C ASN A 380 -9.29 13.78 44.99
N GLU A 381 -9.81 15.01 44.86
CA GLU A 381 -10.98 15.53 45.58
C GLU A 381 -10.88 15.32 47.11
N LYS A 382 -9.65 15.45 47.61
CA LYS A 382 -9.29 15.24 49.05
C LYS A 382 -9.52 13.82 49.54
N MET A 383 -9.72 12.85 48.69
CA MET A 383 -9.84 11.45 49.02
C MET A 383 -8.46 10.77 49.13
N ASP A 384 -8.34 9.78 50.01
CA ASP A 384 -7.17 8.92 50.25
C ASP A 384 -5.85 9.65 50.59
N ALA A 385 -4.71 9.00 50.43
CA ALA A 385 -3.37 9.54 50.71
C ALA A 385 -3.02 10.73 49.80
N VAL A 386 -3.40 10.68 48.51
CA VAL A 386 -3.14 11.77 47.58
C VAL A 386 -3.98 13.00 47.94
N GLY A 387 -5.24 12.77 48.32
CA GLY A 387 -6.13 13.84 48.76
C GLY A 387 -5.69 14.48 50.08
N ARG A 388 -4.95 13.79 50.94
CA ARG A 388 -4.28 14.31 52.14
C ARG A 388 -2.89 14.90 51.87
N GLU A 389 -2.50 15.05 50.61
CA GLU A 389 -1.18 15.55 50.17
C GLU A 389 0.01 14.72 50.69
N GLU A 390 -0.18 13.42 50.89
CA GLU A 390 0.86 12.49 51.34
C GLU A 390 1.69 11.94 50.16
N GLY A 391 1.20 12.05 48.93
CA GLY A 391 1.87 11.55 47.73
C GLY A 391 1.27 12.08 46.42
N MET A 392 1.82 11.62 45.31
CA MET A 392 1.32 11.85 43.97
C MET A 392 1.25 10.53 43.21
N MET A 393 0.38 10.47 42.22
CA MET A 393 0.22 9.33 41.32
C MET A 393 0.30 9.82 39.87
N ALA A 394 0.74 8.94 38.98
CA ALA A 394 0.63 9.14 37.54
C ALA A 394 0.11 7.89 36.84
N LEU A 395 -0.71 8.12 35.82
CA LEU A 395 -1.14 7.11 34.86
C LEU A 395 -0.68 7.54 33.48
N ALA A 396 -0.22 6.60 32.69
CA ALA A 396 0.15 6.83 31.31
C ALA A 396 -0.44 5.73 30.41
N THR A 397 -0.89 6.11 29.23
CA THR A 397 -1.29 5.16 28.18
C THR A 397 -0.59 5.55 26.91
N VAL A 398 0.15 4.63 26.31
CA VAL A 398 0.87 4.83 25.06
C VAL A 398 0.30 3.94 23.97
N LEU A 399 0.24 4.47 22.76
CA LEU A 399 0.01 3.69 21.54
C LEU A 399 1.35 3.58 20.79
N LEU A 400 1.76 2.34 20.51
CA LEU A 400 2.90 2.03 19.64
C LEU A 400 2.38 1.48 18.31
N ALA A 401 3.14 1.74 17.24
CA ALA A 401 2.97 1.08 15.95
C ALA A 401 4.29 0.45 15.51
N LYS A 402 4.19 -0.60 14.70
CA LYS A 402 5.36 -1.20 14.07
C LYS A 402 5.96 -0.21 13.09
N ALA A 403 7.30 -0.03 13.13
CA ALA A 403 8.06 0.88 12.27
C ALA A 403 8.14 0.38 10.81
#